data_cb0296dfdc3a02b04d10381127b548d7
#
_entry.id   cb0296dfdc3a02b04d10381127b548d7
#
_cell.length_a   1.000
_cell.length_b   1.000
_cell.length_c   1.000
_cell.angle_alpha   90.00
_cell.angle_beta   90.00
_cell.angle_gamma   90.00
#
_symmetry.space_group_name_H-M   'P 1'
#
loop_
_entity.id
_entity.type
_entity.pdbx_description
1 polymer ?
#
loop_
_entity_poly.entity_id
_entity_poly.type
_entity_poly.pdbx_seq_one_letter_code
_entity_poly.pdbx_strand_id
1 'polypeptide(L)'
;IKTAVGTLAVGTVAVGAATSIAADRPVEPDFKIRNGRIRQSVMGWCFNPMPAEELARHCREIGLEAIEGISAEHYPAVRKLGLKISLVSSHGFARGPFNRDNHEFCLTKLRTSIDLAVEHQCENVITFTGMREKGISDEQGAKNCVECWKQAIAYAEEKKINLCLEHLNSRDSSHPMKGHPGYFGDDVDFCVELIRRVDSPRMKLLFDIYHVQIMNGDVIRRIGQYKDVIAHYHTAGNPGRAELDATQEINYPAVMQAILATGYRGFVAQEFIPTWPDKIEALRHAAKVCDV
;
A
#
# COMPACT_ATOMS: atom_id res chain seq x y z
N ILE A 1 12.82 -38.67 -62.76
CA ILE A 1 12.77 -38.26 -61.37
C ILE A 1 12.18 -36.83 -61.40
N LYS A 2 10.88 -36.70 -61.05
CA LYS A 2 10.19 -35.40 -60.97
C LYS A 2 10.24 -34.91 -59.53
N THR A 3 10.83 -33.74 -59.34
CA THR A 3 10.90 -33.03 -58.05
C THR A 3 9.61 -32.22 -57.90
N ALA A 4 8.85 -32.51 -56.82
CA ALA A 4 7.68 -31.72 -56.46
C ALA A 4 8.12 -30.59 -55.50
N VAL A 5 7.86 -29.35 -55.90
CA VAL A 5 8.04 -28.15 -55.07
C VAL A 5 6.73 -27.92 -54.29
N GLY A 6 6.78 -28.13 -52.98
CA GLY A 6 5.66 -27.83 -52.12
C GLY A 6 5.66 -26.35 -51.71
N THR A 7 4.58 -25.64 -52.03
CA THR A 7 4.34 -24.26 -51.64
C THR A 7 3.79 -24.21 -50.18
N LEU A 8 4.55 -23.63 -49.27
CA LEU A 8 4.09 -23.37 -47.91
C LEU A 8 3.20 -22.11 -47.94
N ALA A 9 1.94 -22.27 -47.60
CA ALA A 9 1.02 -21.14 -47.36
C ALA A 9 1.29 -20.56 -45.97
N VAL A 10 1.76 -19.34 -45.93
CA VAL A 10 1.88 -18.56 -44.69
C VAL A 10 0.51 -18.05 -44.31
N GLY A 11 -0.09 -18.69 -43.29
CA GLY A 11 -1.34 -18.19 -42.72
C GLY A 11 -1.08 -16.92 -41.87
N THR A 12 -1.63 -15.82 -42.29
CA THR A 12 -1.73 -14.56 -41.54
C THR A 12 -2.66 -14.78 -40.35
N VAL A 13 -2.10 -14.86 -39.12
CA VAL A 13 -2.90 -14.80 -37.91
C VAL A 13 -3.36 -13.37 -37.72
N ALA A 14 -4.65 -13.12 -37.96
CA ALA A 14 -5.29 -11.86 -37.62
C ALA A 14 -5.27 -11.71 -36.09
N VAL A 15 -4.45 -10.80 -35.57
CA VAL A 15 -4.53 -10.35 -34.17
C VAL A 15 -5.87 -9.63 -34.04
N GLY A 16 -6.84 -10.31 -33.46
CA GLY A 16 -8.13 -9.73 -33.13
C GLY A 16 -7.92 -8.54 -32.18
N ALA A 17 -8.42 -7.38 -32.56
CA ALA A 17 -8.50 -6.24 -31.67
C ALA A 17 -9.23 -6.67 -30.40
N ALA A 18 -8.57 -6.57 -29.26
CA ALA A 18 -9.21 -6.74 -27.97
C ALA A 18 -10.27 -5.65 -27.85
N THR A 19 -11.53 -6.03 -28.05
CA THR A 19 -12.66 -5.21 -27.68
C THR A 19 -12.55 -4.97 -26.18
N SER A 20 -12.24 -3.73 -25.78
CA SER A 20 -12.35 -3.31 -24.39
C SER A 20 -13.77 -3.59 -23.95
N ILE A 21 -13.93 -4.58 -23.09
CA ILE A 21 -15.16 -4.76 -22.34
C ILE A 21 -15.24 -3.54 -21.44
N ALA A 22 -15.95 -2.51 -21.87
CA ALA A 22 -16.44 -1.47 -21.00
C ALA A 22 -17.39 -2.18 -20.05
N ALA A 23 -16.88 -2.67 -18.91
CA ALA A 23 -17.69 -3.22 -17.86
C ALA A 23 -18.75 -2.17 -17.53
N ASP A 24 -20.00 -2.59 -17.48
CA ASP A 24 -21.14 -1.78 -17.03
C ASP A 24 -20.76 -1.29 -15.62
N ARG A 25 -20.29 -0.02 -15.53
CA ARG A 25 -19.78 0.54 -14.28
C ARG A 25 -20.98 0.90 -13.42
N PRO A 26 -21.28 0.19 -12.33
CA PRO A 26 -22.34 0.57 -11.43
C PRO A 26 -21.89 1.79 -10.62
N VAL A 27 -21.91 2.94 -11.27
CA VAL A 27 -21.60 4.21 -10.64
C VAL A 27 -22.78 4.62 -9.80
N GLU A 28 -22.55 4.83 -8.51
CA GLU A 28 -23.45 5.53 -7.60
C GLU A 28 -22.81 6.88 -7.25
N PRO A 29 -23.07 7.93 -8.04
CA PRO A 29 -22.39 9.22 -7.87
C PRO A 29 -22.65 9.88 -6.51
N ASP A 30 -23.75 9.50 -5.85
CA ASP A 30 -24.15 10.00 -4.53
C ASP A 30 -23.82 9.04 -3.39
N PHE A 31 -23.08 7.96 -3.65
CA PHE A 31 -22.72 7.00 -2.61
C PHE A 31 -21.93 7.70 -1.48
N LYS A 32 -22.30 7.40 -0.25
CA LYS A 32 -21.58 7.72 0.98
C LYS A 32 -21.41 6.47 1.80
N ILE A 33 -20.31 6.35 2.52
CA ILE A 33 -20.06 5.26 3.47
C ILE A 33 -21.22 5.21 4.47
N ARG A 34 -21.84 4.03 4.61
CA ARG A 34 -23.05 3.80 5.43
C ARG A 34 -22.77 2.92 6.64
N ASN A 35 -22.02 1.83 6.44
CA ASN A 35 -21.73 0.86 7.49
C ASN A 35 -20.65 1.36 8.43
N GLY A 36 -19.58 1.98 7.90
CA GLY A 36 -18.51 2.57 8.67
C GLY A 36 -17.74 1.59 9.58
N ARG A 37 -17.89 0.29 9.34
CA ARG A 37 -17.20 -0.75 10.13
C ARG A 37 -15.70 -0.82 9.77
N ILE A 38 -15.37 -0.58 8.51
CA ILE A 38 -14.00 -0.35 8.01
C ILE A 38 -13.75 1.16 8.03
N ARG A 39 -12.76 1.59 8.80
CA ARG A 39 -12.32 2.98 8.83
C ARG A 39 -11.46 3.26 7.62
N GLN A 40 -11.99 3.99 6.66
CA GLN A 40 -11.34 4.19 5.38
C GLN A 40 -10.52 5.49 5.34
N SER A 41 -9.38 5.42 4.68
CA SER A 41 -8.44 6.49 4.38
C SER A 41 -8.13 6.52 2.88
N VAL A 42 -7.36 7.51 2.42
CA VAL A 42 -6.87 7.61 1.04
C VAL A 42 -5.40 8.01 1.00
N MET A 43 -4.66 7.42 0.07
CA MET A 43 -3.30 7.79 -0.26
C MET A 43 -3.28 8.95 -1.26
N GLY A 44 -2.90 10.14 -0.79
CA GLY A 44 -3.02 11.38 -1.55
C GLY A 44 -2.21 11.45 -2.84
N TRP A 45 -0.97 10.91 -2.85
CA TRP A 45 -0.13 10.93 -4.05
C TRP A 45 -0.76 10.23 -5.26
N CYS A 46 -1.65 9.24 -5.04
CA CYS A 46 -2.36 8.54 -6.11
C CYS A 46 -3.28 9.48 -6.92
N PHE A 47 -3.70 10.58 -6.33
CA PHE A 47 -4.64 11.53 -6.93
C PHE A 47 -3.96 12.77 -7.52
N ASN A 48 -2.64 12.82 -7.54
CA ASN A 48 -1.92 13.92 -8.17
C ASN A 48 -2.40 14.18 -9.62
N PRO A 49 -2.49 15.45 -10.07
CA PRO A 49 -2.06 16.68 -9.38
C PRO A 49 -3.13 17.37 -8.50
N MET A 50 -4.19 16.66 -8.07
CA MET A 50 -5.24 17.25 -7.24
C MET A 50 -4.65 17.76 -5.90
N PRO A 51 -4.93 19.01 -5.49
CA PRO A 51 -4.48 19.54 -4.21
C PRO A 51 -5.01 18.72 -3.02
N ALA A 52 -4.19 18.57 -1.96
CA ALA A 52 -4.54 17.76 -0.80
C ALA A 52 -5.86 18.22 -0.11
N GLU A 53 -6.10 19.53 -0.04
CA GLU A 53 -7.32 20.07 0.55
C GLU A 53 -8.56 19.85 -0.33
N GLU A 54 -8.40 19.78 -1.64
CA GLU A 54 -9.47 19.43 -2.57
C GLU A 54 -9.85 17.96 -2.40
N LEU A 55 -8.86 17.07 -2.45
CA LEU A 55 -9.06 15.64 -2.17
C LEU A 55 -9.71 15.42 -0.80
N ALA A 56 -9.27 16.16 0.22
CA ALA A 56 -9.82 16.07 1.56
C ALA A 56 -11.32 16.43 1.64
N ARG A 57 -11.78 17.42 0.86
CA ARG A 57 -13.23 17.75 0.78
C ARG A 57 -14.01 16.59 0.18
N HIS A 58 -13.55 16.03 -0.92
CA HIS A 58 -14.17 14.84 -1.53
C HIS A 58 -14.17 13.63 -0.59
N CYS A 59 -13.08 13.39 0.15
CA CYS A 59 -13.04 12.35 1.17
C CYS A 59 -14.14 12.52 2.21
N ARG A 60 -14.34 13.75 2.71
CA ARG A 60 -15.41 14.07 3.66
C ARG A 60 -16.80 13.85 3.08
N GLU A 61 -17.03 14.23 1.83
CA GLU A 61 -18.31 14.03 1.14
C GLU A 61 -18.64 12.54 0.98
N ILE A 62 -17.64 11.71 0.69
CA ILE A 62 -17.77 10.25 0.55
C ILE A 62 -17.92 9.58 1.94
N GLY A 63 -17.35 10.18 2.99
CA GLY A 63 -17.37 9.66 4.35
C GLY A 63 -16.08 8.94 4.77
N LEU A 64 -14.96 9.14 4.06
CA LEU A 64 -13.65 8.71 4.54
C LEU A 64 -13.26 9.51 5.80
N GLU A 65 -12.54 8.85 6.72
CA GLU A 65 -12.15 9.45 7.99
C GLU A 65 -10.74 10.06 8.00
N ALA A 66 -9.88 9.65 7.06
CA ALA A 66 -8.47 10.02 7.09
C ALA A 66 -7.86 10.15 5.70
N ILE A 67 -6.65 10.73 5.67
CA ILE A 67 -5.80 10.87 4.49
C ILE A 67 -4.34 10.62 4.89
N GLU A 68 -3.54 10.14 3.95
CA GLU A 68 -2.10 9.92 4.08
C GLU A 68 -1.39 10.20 2.76
N GLY A 69 -0.05 10.06 2.70
CA GLY A 69 0.72 10.24 1.46
C GLY A 69 0.64 11.66 0.88
N ILE A 70 0.48 12.67 1.73
CA ILE A 70 0.54 14.09 1.42
C ILE A 70 1.71 14.74 2.17
N SER A 71 2.17 15.90 1.72
CA SER A 71 3.19 16.67 2.45
C SER A 71 2.69 17.14 3.80
N ALA A 72 3.56 17.11 4.82
CA ALA A 72 3.20 17.47 6.19
C ALA A 72 2.67 18.91 6.35
N GLU A 73 3.08 19.81 5.46
CA GLU A 73 2.55 21.20 5.42
C GLU A 73 1.03 21.28 5.24
N HIS A 74 0.43 20.27 4.62
CA HIS A 74 -1.02 20.17 4.40
C HIS A 74 -1.78 19.57 5.60
N TYR A 75 -1.10 18.94 6.58
CA TYR A 75 -1.75 18.30 7.72
C TYR A 75 -2.67 19.21 8.51
N PRO A 76 -2.27 20.47 8.86
CA PRO A 76 -3.17 21.37 9.58
C PRO A 76 -4.43 21.71 8.80
N ALA A 77 -4.32 21.88 7.48
CA ALA A 77 -5.45 22.23 6.62
C ALA A 77 -6.45 21.08 6.49
N VAL A 78 -5.97 19.86 6.20
CA VAL A 78 -6.85 18.68 6.08
C VAL A 78 -7.48 18.30 7.42
N ARG A 79 -6.79 18.50 8.55
CA ARG A 79 -7.37 18.31 9.88
C ARG A 79 -8.47 19.32 10.21
N LYS A 80 -8.35 20.56 9.77
CA LYS A 80 -9.44 21.57 9.89
C LYS A 80 -10.68 21.17 9.10
N LEU A 81 -10.53 20.42 8.01
CA LEU A 81 -11.62 19.82 7.25
C LEU A 81 -12.23 18.59 7.94
N GLY A 82 -11.69 18.17 9.09
CA GLY A 82 -12.21 17.06 9.90
C GLY A 82 -11.66 15.69 9.53
N LEU A 83 -10.60 15.59 8.71
CA LEU A 83 -9.89 14.33 8.46
C LEU A 83 -8.77 14.11 9.48
N LYS A 84 -8.47 12.84 9.74
CA LYS A 84 -7.29 12.42 10.49
C LYS A 84 -6.13 12.17 9.52
N ILE A 85 -4.91 12.08 10.07
CA ILE A 85 -3.75 11.52 9.36
C ILE A 85 -3.66 10.05 9.76
N SER A 86 -3.70 9.13 8.80
CA SER A 86 -3.71 7.68 9.06
C SER A 86 -2.32 7.06 9.12
N LEU A 87 -1.35 7.66 8.41
CA LEU A 87 0.02 7.20 8.32
C LEU A 87 0.94 8.37 8.01
N VAL A 88 2.08 8.48 8.70
CA VAL A 88 3.11 9.48 8.43
C VAL A 88 4.24 8.87 7.62
N SER A 89 4.66 9.55 6.56
CA SER A 89 5.79 9.15 5.71
C SER A 89 7.13 9.26 6.44
N SER A 90 8.15 8.49 6.00
CA SER A 90 9.49 8.53 6.58
C SER A 90 10.60 8.61 5.51
N HIS A 91 11.57 7.69 5.51
CA HIS A 91 12.74 7.71 4.62
C HIS A 91 12.49 7.23 3.19
N GLY A 92 11.29 6.66 2.90
CA GLY A 92 10.97 6.08 1.60
C GLY A 92 11.65 4.72 1.34
N PHE A 93 11.23 4.06 0.25
CA PHE A 93 11.66 2.69 -0.04
C PHE A 93 13.04 2.59 -0.69
N ALA A 94 13.53 3.64 -1.37
CA ALA A 94 14.77 3.59 -2.14
C ALA A 94 16.02 3.56 -1.25
N ARG A 95 16.05 4.34 -0.17
CA ARG A 95 17.15 4.40 0.81
C ARG A 95 16.69 3.86 2.15
N GLY A 96 16.80 2.54 2.30
CA GLY A 96 16.38 1.87 3.54
C GLY A 96 17.57 1.29 4.33
N PRO A 97 17.27 0.72 5.50
CA PRO A 97 18.27 0.20 6.42
C PRO A 97 18.97 -1.10 5.96
N PHE A 98 18.58 -1.68 4.79
CA PHE A 98 19.30 -2.79 4.18
C PHE A 98 20.82 -2.51 4.08
N ASN A 99 21.17 -1.29 3.65
CA ASN A 99 22.55 -0.81 3.68
C ASN A 99 22.81 -0.05 4.98
N ARG A 100 23.82 -0.48 5.74
CA ARG A 100 24.21 0.12 7.02
C ARG A 100 24.59 1.60 6.90
N ASP A 101 25.13 2.01 5.77
CA ASP A 101 25.50 3.41 5.51
C ASP A 101 24.28 4.35 5.49
N ASN A 102 23.09 3.79 5.33
CA ASN A 102 21.84 4.55 5.37
C ASN A 102 21.25 4.67 6.79
N HIS A 103 21.81 4.02 7.82
CA HIS A 103 21.20 3.97 9.15
C HIS A 103 20.99 5.35 9.76
N GLU A 104 22.00 6.23 9.75
CA GLU A 104 21.88 7.59 10.29
C GLU A 104 20.74 8.38 9.61
N PHE A 105 20.68 8.29 8.28
CA PHE A 105 19.61 8.92 7.51
C PHE A 105 18.23 8.33 7.89
N CYS A 106 18.10 7.01 7.95
CA CYS A 106 16.83 6.34 8.31
C CYS A 106 16.42 6.71 9.73
N LEU A 107 17.34 6.66 10.71
CA LEU A 107 17.07 6.98 12.10
C LEU A 107 16.62 8.44 12.28
N THR A 108 17.30 9.38 11.61
CA THR A 108 16.90 10.79 11.64
C THR A 108 15.49 10.99 11.09
N LYS A 109 15.20 10.38 9.93
CA LYS A 109 13.85 10.46 9.33
C LYS A 109 12.78 9.82 10.21
N LEU A 110 13.03 8.64 10.76
CA LEU A 110 12.08 7.95 11.64
C LEU A 110 11.77 8.77 12.90
N ARG A 111 12.78 9.35 13.57
CA ARG A 111 12.57 10.20 14.74
C ARG A 111 11.72 11.42 14.42
N THR A 112 12.07 12.15 13.35
CA THR A 112 11.27 13.30 12.88
C THR A 112 9.82 12.90 12.56
N SER A 113 9.63 11.75 11.92
CA SER A 113 8.30 11.27 11.57
C SER A 113 7.49 10.81 12.79
N ILE A 114 8.15 10.24 13.81
CA ILE A 114 7.51 9.92 15.10
C ILE A 114 7.02 11.19 15.79
N ASP A 115 7.84 12.25 15.84
CA ASP A 115 7.44 13.53 16.44
C ASP A 115 6.25 14.14 15.69
N LEU A 116 6.29 14.12 14.36
CA LEU A 116 5.19 14.58 13.52
C LEU A 116 3.90 13.76 13.74
N ALA A 117 4.03 12.45 13.91
CA ALA A 117 2.90 11.56 14.20
C ALA A 117 2.26 11.90 15.54
N VAL A 118 3.06 12.18 16.57
CA VAL A 118 2.56 12.64 17.89
C VAL A 118 1.85 13.97 17.76
N GLU A 119 2.43 14.96 17.08
CA GLU A 119 1.85 16.29 16.86
C GLU A 119 0.48 16.22 16.20
N HIS A 120 0.34 15.34 15.20
CA HIS A 120 -0.89 15.21 14.42
C HIS A 120 -1.81 14.07 14.88
N GLN A 121 -1.52 13.43 16.03
CA GLN A 121 -2.33 12.34 16.61
C GLN A 121 -2.49 11.15 15.66
N CYS A 122 -1.45 10.86 14.90
CA CYS A 122 -1.34 9.67 14.06
C CYS A 122 -0.64 8.56 14.85
N GLU A 123 -1.10 7.32 14.73
CA GLU A 123 -0.51 6.19 15.48
C GLU A 123 0.60 5.49 14.71
N ASN A 124 0.73 5.74 13.40
CA ASN A 124 1.56 4.95 12.51
C ASN A 124 2.57 5.81 11.73
N VAL A 125 3.80 5.32 11.66
CA VAL A 125 4.86 5.83 10.78
C VAL A 125 5.31 4.69 9.88
N ILE A 126 5.34 4.90 8.58
CA ILE A 126 5.79 3.89 7.62
C ILE A 126 7.32 3.74 7.66
N THR A 127 7.81 2.52 7.47
CA THR A 127 9.23 2.23 7.25
C THR A 127 9.39 1.16 6.17
N PHE A 128 10.57 1.07 5.58
CA PHE A 128 10.89 0.20 4.46
C PHE A 128 12.22 -0.50 4.71
N THR A 129 12.46 -1.64 4.04
CA THR A 129 13.76 -2.32 4.09
C THR A 129 14.84 -1.60 3.28
N GLY A 130 14.46 -0.98 2.17
CA GLY A 130 15.39 -0.52 1.15
C GLY A 130 15.60 -1.53 0.03
N MET A 131 16.41 -1.13 -0.95
CA MET A 131 16.75 -1.95 -2.11
C MET A 131 17.91 -2.89 -1.78
N ARG A 132 17.95 -4.08 -2.42
CA ARG A 132 19.17 -4.92 -2.44
C ARG A 132 20.31 -4.19 -3.12
N GLU A 133 21.50 -4.23 -2.52
CA GLU A 133 22.69 -3.57 -3.05
C GLU A 133 23.83 -4.56 -3.25
N LYS A 134 24.61 -4.35 -4.32
CA LYS A 134 25.74 -5.20 -4.63
C LYS A 134 26.75 -5.23 -3.48
N GLY A 135 27.18 -6.42 -3.09
CA GLY A 135 28.18 -6.62 -2.02
C GLY A 135 27.56 -6.80 -0.63
N ILE A 136 26.27 -6.67 -0.48
CA ILE A 136 25.55 -6.97 0.77
C ILE A 136 24.67 -8.22 0.53
N SER A 137 24.90 -9.28 1.32
CA SER A 137 24.06 -10.47 1.26
C SER A 137 22.68 -10.21 1.89
N ASP A 138 21.67 -10.99 1.50
CA ASP A 138 20.32 -10.89 2.10
C ASP A 138 20.37 -11.13 3.63
N GLU A 139 21.24 -12.04 4.10
CA GLU A 139 21.44 -12.28 5.53
C GLU A 139 22.00 -11.03 6.24
N GLN A 140 23.02 -10.38 5.63
CA GLN A 140 23.58 -9.14 6.20
C GLN A 140 22.57 -8.00 6.14
N GLY A 141 21.82 -7.86 5.04
CA GLY A 141 20.77 -6.86 4.89
C GLY A 141 19.68 -7.03 5.94
N ALA A 142 19.27 -8.26 6.21
CA ALA A 142 18.31 -8.57 7.28
C ALA A 142 18.82 -8.14 8.67
N LYS A 143 20.09 -8.43 8.99
CA LYS A 143 20.73 -7.97 10.24
C LYS A 143 20.76 -6.45 10.31
N ASN A 144 21.17 -5.78 9.24
CA ASN A 144 21.21 -4.32 9.17
C ASN A 144 19.83 -3.69 9.42
N CYS A 145 18.78 -4.20 8.77
CA CYS A 145 17.41 -3.72 8.97
C CYS A 145 16.99 -3.83 10.44
N VAL A 146 17.16 -5.00 11.06
CA VAL A 146 16.80 -5.23 12.47
C VAL A 146 17.62 -4.33 13.41
N GLU A 147 18.93 -4.19 13.18
CA GLU A 147 19.80 -3.30 13.98
C GLU A 147 19.36 -1.83 13.92
N CYS A 148 18.99 -1.34 12.73
CA CYS A 148 18.50 0.02 12.55
C CYS A 148 17.17 0.23 13.31
N TRP A 149 16.18 -0.64 13.10
CA TRP A 149 14.89 -0.50 13.76
C TRP A 149 14.99 -0.62 15.28
N LYS A 150 15.86 -1.48 15.81
CA LYS A 150 16.11 -1.57 17.27
C LYS A 150 16.63 -0.26 17.88
N GLN A 151 17.32 0.57 17.11
CA GLN A 151 17.76 1.89 17.58
C GLN A 151 16.64 2.94 17.56
N ALA A 152 15.63 2.79 16.70
CA ALA A 152 14.48 3.70 16.61
C ALA A 152 13.33 3.29 17.54
N ILE A 153 13.20 1.99 17.83
CA ILE A 153 11.98 1.43 18.40
C ILE A 153 11.73 1.87 19.85
N ALA A 154 12.77 2.06 20.66
CA ALA A 154 12.62 2.54 22.03
C ALA A 154 11.96 3.93 22.06
N TYR A 155 12.32 4.80 21.11
CA TYR A 155 11.69 6.11 20.97
C TYR A 155 10.22 5.99 20.50
N ALA A 156 9.95 5.10 19.57
CA ALA A 156 8.59 4.83 19.11
C ALA A 156 7.70 4.26 20.25
N GLU A 157 8.25 3.40 21.11
CA GLU A 157 7.57 2.88 22.30
C GLU A 157 7.24 3.98 23.31
N GLU A 158 8.21 4.85 23.62
CA GLU A 158 8.02 6.02 24.50
C GLU A 158 6.87 6.90 23.99
N LYS A 159 6.86 7.17 22.70
CA LYS A 159 5.85 8.02 22.04
C LYS A 159 4.55 7.28 21.72
N LYS A 160 4.48 5.97 21.94
CA LYS A 160 3.34 5.09 21.61
C LYS A 160 2.99 5.07 20.11
N ILE A 161 3.98 5.23 19.24
CA ILE A 161 3.85 5.21 17.78
C ILE A 161 4.27 3.85 17.24
N ASN A 162 3.56 3.33 16.26
CA ASN A 162 3.94 2.12 15.55
C ASN A 162 4.88 2.46 14.38
N LEU A 163 5.94 1.67 14.21
CA LEU A 163 6.72 1.64 12.97
C LEU A 163 6.16 0.54 12.09
N CYS A 164 5.54 0.89 10.98
CA CYS A 164 4.85 -0.03 10.09
C CYS A 164 5.74 -0.37 8.89
N LEU A 165 6.33 -1.56 8.87
CA LEU A 165 7.11 -2.05 7.74
C LEU A 165 6.18 -2.37 6.59
N GLU A 166 6.39 -1.72 5.45
CA GLU A 166 5.72 -2.07 4.21
C GLU A 166 6.56 -3.05 3.39
N HIS A 167 5.94 -4.17 3.02
CA HIS A 167 6.46 -5.03 1.97
C HIS A 167 5.95 -4.53 0.61
N LEU A 168 6.78 -4.71 -0.44
CA LEU A 168 6.45 -4.27 -1.78
C LEU A 168 6.65 -5.43 -2.77
N ASN A 169 5.97 -5.41 -3.90
CA ASN A 169 6.27 -6.38 -4.94
C ASN A 169 7.50 -5.99 -5.76
N SER A 170 8.31 -6.98 -6.10
CA SER A 170 9.49 -6.84 -6.96
C SER A 170 9.25 -7.36 -8.39
N ARG A 171 8.03 -7.78 -8.73
CA ARG A 171 7.69 -8.43 -10.00
C ARG A 171 7.22 -7.46 -11.07
N ASP A 172 6.44 -6.44 -10.72
CA ASP A 172 5.93 -5.48 -11.69
C ASP A 172 6.95 -4.37 -11.94
N SER A 173 7.46 -4.30 -13.17
CA SER A 173 8.39 -3.24 -13.63
C SER A 173 7.74 -2.27 -14.62
N SER A 174 6.43 -2.36 -14.81
CA SER A 174 5.72 -1.57 -15.85
C SER A 174 5.61 -0.08 -15.53
N HIS A 175 5.70 0.28 -14.24
CA HIS A 175 5.62 1.65 -13.78
C HIS A 175 6.30 1.81 -12.41
N PRO A 176 7.02 2.93 -12.15
CA PRO A 176 7.78 3.14 -10.90
C PRO A 176 6.99 3.00 -9.59
N MET A 177 5.65 3.16 -9.66
CA MET A 177 4.77 3.06 -8.49
C MET A 177 3.89 1.80 -8.50
N LYS A 178 4.10 0.84 -9.41
CA LYS A 178 3.33 -0.43 -9.45
C LYS A 178 4.10 -1.60 -8.88
N GLY A 179 5.42 -1.55 -8.92
CA GLY A 179 6.30 -2.52 -8.31
C GLY A 179 7.73 -2.01 -8.29
N HIS A 180 8.59 -2.65 -7.51
CA HIS A 180 9.92 -2.16 -7.18
C HIS A 180 10.96 -3.28 -7.33
N PRO A 181 11.39 -3.64 -8.57
CA PRO A 181 12.40 -4.67 -8.80
C PRO A 181 13.66 -4.41 -7.98
N GLY A 182 14.08 -5.42 -7.21
CA GLY A 182 15.24 -5.31 -6.31
C GLY A 182 14.90 -4.83 -4.89
N TYR A 183 13.67 -4.50 -4.56
CA TYR A 183 13.27 -4.23 -3.18
C TYR A 183 13.52 -5.45 -2.28
N PHE A 184 14.08 -5.24 -1.08
CA PHE A 184 14.50 -6.35 -0.22
C PHE A 184 13.34 -7.00 0.52
N GLY A 185 12.40 -6.21 1.02
CA GLY A 185 11.21 -6.70 1.74
C GLY A 185 10.08 -7.09 0.78
N ASP A 186 10.35 -7.96 -0.19
CA ASP A 186 9.41 -8.34 -1.24
C ASP A 186 8.62 -9.64 -0.94
N ASP A 187 8.78 -10.18 0.25
CA ASP A 187 8.02 -11.33 0.77
C ASP A 187 7.40 -10.98 2.12
N VAL A 188 6.07 -11.11 2.25
CA VAL A 188 5.37 -10.71 3.47
C VAL A 188 5.71 -11.59 4.67
N ASP A 189 5.94 -12.89 4.46
CA ASP A 189 6.30 -13.82 5.53
C ASP A 189 7.68 -13.48 6.09
N PHE A 190 8.61 -13.13 5.20
CA PHE A 190 9.93 -12.65 5.57
C PHE A 190 9.88 -11.30 6.31
N CYS A 191 9.05 -10.36 5.86
CA CYS A 191 8.86 -9.09 6.58
C CYS A 191 8.32 -9.31 8.00
N VAL A 192 7.39 -10.25 8.18
CA VAL A 192 6.89 -10.64 9.52
C VAL A 192 8.00 -11.25 10.38
N GLU A 193 8.89 -12.05 9.79
CA GLU A 193 10.08 -12.56 10.49
C GLU A 193 10.98 -11.41 10.97
N LEU A 194 11.29 -10.42 10.11
CA LEU A 194 12.07 -9.25 10.49
C LEU A 194 11.42 -8.47 11.64
N ILE A 195 10.09 -8.25 11.57
CA ILE A 195 9.32 -7.58 12.62
C ILE A 195 9.49 -8.32 13.97
N ARG A 196 9.34 -9.64 13.97
CA ARG A 196 9.51 -10.46 15.17
C ARG A 196 10.92 -10.42 15.73
N ARG A 197 11.95 -10.31 14.89
CA ARG A 197 13.36 -10.17 15.30
C ARG A 197 13.67 -8.83 15.94
N VAL A 198 12.89 -7.77 15.66
CA VAL A 198 12.99 -6.48 16.38
C VAL A 198 12.51 -6.64 17.82
N ASP A 199 11.53 -7.51 18.06
CA ASP A 199 10.99 -7.88 19.37
C ASP A 199 10.40 -6.68 20.13
N SER A 200 9.47 -5.97 19.46
CA SER A 200 8.77 -4.83 20.04
C SER A 200 7.29 -4.83 19.65
N PRO A 201 6.39 -4.50 20.57
CA PRO A 201 4.97 -4.38 20.25
C PRO A 201 4.66 -3.20 19.31
N ARG A 202 5.64 -2.29 19.09
CA ARG A 202 5.52 -1.13 18.20
C ARG A 202 6.10 -1.35 16.80
N MET A 203 6.83 -2.44 16.59
CA MET A 203 7.22 -2.83 15.24
C MET A 203 6.09 -3.63 14.61
N LYS A 204 5.49 -3.10 13.56
CA LYS A 204 4.25 -3.59 12.94
C LYS A 204 4.42 -3.77 11.43
N LEU A 205 3.43 -4.41 10.83
CA LEU A 205 3.31 -4.59 9.40
C LEU A 205 2.28 -3.59 8.84
N LEU A 206 2.62 -2.92 7.77
CA LEU A 206 1.68 -2.39 6.82
C LEU A 206 1.41 -3.48 5.79
N PHE A 207 0.19 -3.99 5.76
CA PHE A 207 -0.24 -5.06 4.88
C PHE A 207 -0.87 -4.44 3.61
N ASP A 208 -0.07 -4.25 2.57
CA ASP A 208 -0.58 -3.84 1.27
C ASP A 208 -1.13 -5.06 0.53
N ILE A 209 -2.45 -5.10 0.37
CA ILE A 209 -3.18 -6.22 -0.21
C ILE A 209 -2.76 -6.46 -1.67
N TYR A 210 -2.50 -5.39 -2.44
CA TYR A 210 -2.05 -5.48 -3.81
C TYR A 210 -0.67 -6.15 -3.91
N HIS A 211 0.28 -5.70 -3.11
CA HIS A 211 1.63 -6.27 -3.12
C HIS A 211 1.65 -7.72 -2.61
N VAL A 212 0.86 -8.05 -1.58
CA VAL A 212 0.71 -9.45 -1.11
C VAL A 212 0.13 -10.33 -2.21
N GLN A 213 -0.91 -9.88 -2.91
CA GLN A 213 -1.53 -10.68 -3.97
C GLN A 213 -0.51 -11.06 -5.04
N ILE A 214 0.34 -10.13 -5.48
CA ILE A 214 1.36 -10.35 -6.50
C ILE A 214 2.45 -11.32 -6.05
N MET A 215 2.95 -11.16 -4.82
CA MET A 215 4.13 -11.90 -4.35
C MET A 215 3.76 -13.24 -3.74
N ASN A 216 2.76 -13.28 -2.89
CA ASN A 216 2.47 -14.40 -2.01
C ASN A 216 1.08 -15.00 -2.21
N GLY A 217 0.08 -14.20 -2.60
CA GLY A 217 -1.32 -14.63 -2.63
C GLY A 217 -1.88 -14.99 -1.25
N ASP A 218 -3.00 -15.74 -1.24
CA ASP A 218 -3.62 -16.27 -0.02
C ASP A 218 -3.92 -15.20 1.05
N VAL A 219 -4.40 -14.06 0.57
CA VAL A 219 -4.57 -12.80 1.32
C VAL A 219 -5.39 -12.99 2.59
N ILE A 220 -6.57 -13.62 2.49
CA ILE A 220 -7.50 -13.78 3.62
C ILE A 220 -6.88 -14.62 4.75
N ARG A 221 -6.22 -15.73 4.42
CA ARG A 221 -5.55 -16.56 5.43
C ARG A 221 -4.41 -15.79 6.11
N ARG A 222 -3.60 -15.03 5.36
CA ARG A 222 -2.50 -14.22 5.88
C ARG A 222 -2.97 -13.09 6.79
N ILE A 223 -4.11 -12.44 6.49
CA ILE A 223 -4.75 -11.48 7.39
C ILE A 223 -5.03 -12.11 8.75
N GLY A 224 -5.64 -13.30 8.78
CA GLY A 224 -5.89 -14.03 10.03
C GLY A 224 -4.61 -14.44 10.75
N GLN A 225 -3.60 -14.92 10.00
CA GLN A 225 -2.33 -15.41 10.52
C GLN A 225 -1.48 -14.29 11.16
N TYR A 226 -1.53 -13.08 10.59
CA TYR A 226 -0.68 -11.95 11.00
C TYR A 226 -1.42 -10.84 11.72
N LYS A 227 -2.68 -11.07 12.12
CA LYS A 227 -3.54 -10.08 12.77
C LYS A 227 -2.89 -9.31 13.92
N ASP A 228 -2.02 -9.96 14.69
CA ASP A 228 -1.39 -9.37 15.89
C ASP A 228 -0.25 -8.40 15.54
N VAL A 229 0.29 -8.48 14.32
CA VAL A 229 1.37 -7.62 13.86
C VAL A 229 0.92 -6.57 12.84
N ILE A 230 -0.27 -6.70 12.23
CA ILE A 230 -0.77 -5.73 11.24
C ILE A 230 -1.32 -4.50 11.96
N ALA A 231 -0.84 -3.31 11.59
CA ALA A 231 -1.32 -2.02 12.11
C ALA A 231 -1.89 -1.09 11.04
N HIS A 232 -1.69 -1.40 9.75
CA HIS A 232 -2.22 -0.62 8.64
C HIS A 232 -2.46 -1.48 7.42
N TYR A 233 -3.43 -1.09 6.57
CA TYR A 233 -3.73 -1.78 5.31
C TYR A 233 -3.76 -0.80 4.14
N HIS A 234 -3.24 -1.26 2.98
CA HIS A 234 -3.43 -0.60 1.69
C HIS A 234 -4.23 -1.47 0.73
N THR A 235 -4.99 -0.84 -0.17
CA THR A 235 -5.80 -1.50 -1.20
C THR A 235 -5.48 -0.97 -2.58
N ALA A 236 -5.40 -1.83 -3.58
CA ALA A 236 -5.44 -1.48 -4.99
C ALA A 236 -5.86 -2.68 -5.84
N GLY A 237 -6.44 -2.45 -7.01
CA GLY A 237 -6.80 -3.52 -7.93
C GLY A 237 -5.58 -4.21 -8.54
N ASN A 238 -5.58 -5.55 -8.59
CA ASN A 238 -4.56 -6.33 -9.27
C ASN A 238 -5.21 -7.11 -10.43
N PRO A 239 -4.66 -7.03 -11.65
CA PRO A 239 -3.41 -6.35 -12.04
C PRO A 239 -3.53 -4.82 -12.13
N GLY A 240 -2.38 -4.15 -12.12
CA GLY A 240 -2.24 -2.78 -12.57
C GLY A 240 -2.31 -1.68 -11.52
N ARG A 241 -2.50 -2.02 -10.22
CA ARG A 241 -2.64 -1.06 -9.11
C ARG A 241 -3.72 0.00 -9.37
N ALA A 242 -4.80 -0.42 -10.06
CA ALA A 242 -5.91 0.42 -10.49
C ALA A 242 -7.13 0.29 -9.56
N GLU A 243 -8.30 0.64 -10.08
CA GLU A 243 -9.58 0.61 -9.36
C GLU A 243 -9.92 -0.77 -8.77
N LEU A 244 -10.78 -0.78 -7.76
CA LEU A 244 -11.31 -1.99 -7.13
C LEU A 244 -12.59 -2.47 -7.85
N ASP A 245 -12.62 -2.42 -9.17
CA ASP A 245 -13.78 -2.79 -9.98
C ASP A 245 -13.74 -4.26 -10.46
N ALA A 246 -14.63 -4.62 -11.38
CA ALA A 246 -14.75 -5.99 -11.89
C ALA A 246 -13.58 -6.41 -12.81
N THR A 247 -12.66 -5.52 -13.15
CA THR A 247 -11.50 -5.82 -14.02
C THR A 247 -10.29 -6.36 -13.25
N GLN A 248 -10.38 -6.42 -11.91
CA GLN A 248 -9.31 -6.89 -11.03
C GLN A 248 -9.70 -8.21 -10.30
N GLU A 249 -8.72 -8.94 -9.78
CA GLU A 249 -8.88 -10.33 -9.30
C GLU A 249 -9.13 -10.48 -7.79
N ILE A 250 -8.99 -9.40 -6.99
CA ILE A 250 -9.09 -9.46 -5.53
C ILE A 250 -10.56 -9.28 -5.10
N ASN A 251 -11.11 -10.25 -4.36
CA ASN A 251 -12.45 -10.14 -3.80
C ASN A 251 -12.45 -9.24 -2.56
N TYR A 252 -12.45 -7.92 -2.77
CA TYR A 252 -12.36 -6.93 -1.69
C TYR A 252 -13.45 -7.04 -0.61
N PRO A 253 -14.75 -7.28 -0.93
CA PRO A 253 -15.76 -7.49 0.11
C PRO A 253 -15.39 -8.64 1.07
N ALA A 254 -14.91 -9.78 0.56
CA ALA A 254 -14.47 -10.90 1.38
C ALA A 254 -13.21 -10.57 2.20
N VAL A 255 -12.28 -9.83 1.61
CA VAL A 255 -11.06 -9.34 2.30
C VAL A 255 -11.43 -8.41 3.46
N MET A 256 -12.35 -7.45 3.24
CA MET A 256 -12.81 -6.52 4.29
C MET A 256 -13.52 -7.27 5.43
N GLN A 257 -14.34 -8.28 5.13
CA GLN A 257 -14.95 -9.13 6.15
C GLN A 257 -13.88 -9.89 6.96
N ALA A 258 -12.81 -10.38 6.32
CA ALA A 258 -11.71 -11.04 7.01
C ALA A 258 -10.96 -10.06 7.93
N ILE A 259 -10.72 -8.83 7.50
CA ILE A 259 -10.14 -7.77 8.35
C ILE A 259 -11.03 -7.52 9.58
N LEU A 260 -12.33 -7.36 9.40
CA LEU A 260 -13.30 -7.17 10.50
C LEU A 260 -13.27 -8.33 11.49
N ALA A 261 -13.17 -9.56 11.00
CA ALA A 261 -13.15 -10.78 11.83
C ALA A 261 -11.92 -10.84 12.75
N THR A 262 -10.82 -10.13 12.43
CA THR A 262 -9.64 -10.02 13.31
C THR A 262 -9.83 -9.08 14.50
N GLY A 263 -10.91 -8.28 14.51
CA GLY A 263 -11.12 -7.21 15.48
C GLY A 263 -10.31 -5.93 15.19
N TYR A 264 -9.72 -5.80 14.00
CA TYR A 264 -8.95 -4.62 13.60
C TYR A 264 -9.77 -3.32 13.69
N ARG A 265 -9.14 -2.23 14.16
CA ARG A 265 -9.76 -0.92 14.37
C ARG A 265 -8.96 0.24 13.75
N GLY A 266 -7.85 -0.05 13.10
CA GLY A 266 -7.03 0.93 12.38
C GLY A 266 -7.67 1.35 11.05
N PHE A 267 -6.87 1.96 10.18
CA PHE A 267 -7.31 2.43 8.87
C PHE A 267 -6.98 1.44 7.76
N VAL A 268 -7.84 1.41 6.75
CA VAL A 268 -7.62 0.79 5.45
C VAL A 268 -7.58 1.91 4.42
N ALA A 269 -6.41 2.14 3.81
CA ALA A 269 -6.22 3.24 2.87
C ALA A 269 -6.35 2.80 1.42
N GLN A 270 -7.09 3.57 0.65
CA GLN A 270 -7.23 3.43 -0.79
C GLN A 270 -5.95 3.92 -1.46
N GLU A 271 -5.07 3.02 -1.92
CA GLU A 271 -3.78 3.33 -2.54
C GLU A 271 -3.71 2.82 -3.98
N PHE A 272 -4.77 2.94 -4.71
CA PHE A 272 -4.81 2.64 -6.14
C PHE A 272 -4.53 3.88 -6.99
N ILE A 273 -4.02 3.67 -8.21
CA ILE A 273 -3.76 4.74 -9.18
C ILE A 273 -4.96 4.84 -10.12
N PRO A 274 -5.82 5.86 -9.96
CA PRO A 274 -7.05 5.97 -10.74
C PRO A 274 -6.79 6.05 -12.26
N THR A 275 -7.48 5.22 -13.02
CA THR A 275 -7.48 5.21 -14.48
C THR A 275 -8.79 5.73 -15.06
N TRP A 276 -9.84 5.84 -14.27
CA TRP A 276 -11.11 6.41 -14.71
C TRP A 276 -10.98 7.90 -15.00
N PRO A 277 -11.76 8.44 -15.97
CA PRO A 277 -11.75 9.87 -16.28
C PRO A 277 -12.07 10.73 -15.04
N ASP A 278 -13.03 10.31 -14.22
CA ASP A 278 -13.33 10.93 -12.92
C ASP A 278 -12.66 10.12 -11.80
N LYS A 279 -11.57 10.66 -11.26
CA LYS A 279 -10.82 10.04 -10.17
C LYS A 279 -11.59 9.98 -8.85
N ILE A 280 -12.51 10.93 -8.62
CA ILE A 280 -13.32 10.96 -7.40
C ILE A 280 -14.43 9.93 -7.47
N GLU A 281 -14.99 9.69 -8.64
CA GLU A 281 -15.91 8.60 -8.87
C GLU A 281 -15.23 7.24 -8.65
N ALA A 282 -13.99 7.06 -9.10
CA ALA A 282 -13.18 5.87 -8.80
C ALA A 282 -12.97 5.69 -7.28
N LEU A 283 -12.65 6.77 -6.55
CA LEU A 283 -12.51 6.71 -5.09
C LEU A 283 -13.83 6.36 -4.40
N ARG A 284 -14.93 6.93 -4.85
CA ARG A 284 -16.28 6.66 -4.34
C ARG A 284 -16.67 5.20 -4.55
N HIS A 285 -16.36 4.65 -5.71
CA HIS A 285 -16.58 3.24 -6.01
C HIS A 285 -15.74 2.34 -5.08
N ALA A 286 -14.45 2.62 -4.92
CA ALA A 286 -13.57 1.87 -4.01
C ALA A 286 -14.06 1.92 -2.56
N ALA A 287 -14.51 3.10 -2.11
CA ALA A 287 -15.10 3.28 -0.78
C ALA A 287 -16.36 2.42 -0.60
N LYS A 288 -17.21 2.33 -1.64
CA LYS A 288 -18.42 1.47 -1.64
C LYS A 288 -18.06 -0.02 -1.55
N VAL A 289 -17.08 -0.47 -2.33
CA VAL A 289 -16.63 -1.88 -2.34
C VAL A 289 -16.11 -2.31 -0.98
N CYS A 290 -15.49 -1.38 -0.23
CA CYS A 290 -14.93 -1.63 1.10
C CYS A 290 -15.92 -1.37 2.26
N ASP A 291 -17.12 -0.87 2.01
CA ASP A 291 -18.13 -0.55 3.05
C ASP A 291 -19.04 -1.77 3.32
N VAL A 292 -18.52 -2.81 3.96
CA VAL A 292 -19.14 -4.13 4.20
C VAL A 292 -19.83 -4.25 5.57
#